data_d29fc8906cfccf5093647c0f4ae62e11
#
_entry.id   d29fc8906cfccf5093647c0f4ae62e11
#
_cell.length_a   1.000
_cell.length_b   1.000
_cell.length_c   1.000
_cell.angle_alpha   90.00
_cell.angle_beta   90.00
_cell.angle_gamma   90.00
#
_symmetry.space_group_name_H-M   'P 1'
#
loop_
_entity.id
_entity.type
_entity.pdbx_description
1 polymer ?
#
loop_
_entity_poly.entity_id
_entity_poly.type
_entity_poly.pdbx_seq_one_letter_code
_entity_poly.pdbx_strand_id
1 'polypeptide(L)'
;YDRLILDQRMRFVGDAAAIVAGTSEEAVKKAMKLVKIQYEVLEPVLDFRTAKDNPILVHPEDNWRSLCPVGADNKRNLCAHDVSEDGDVEAVLAKCDHVIDRVYHTKANQQAMMETFRTYTYLDAYGRLNVVASTQVPFHARRILAHALDIPKSKVRVIKPRIGGGFGAKQTVVAEVYPALVTWKTGKPAKIIYTREES
;
A
#
# COMPACT_ATOMS: atom_id res chain seq x y z
N TYR A 1 -3.18 -6.05 -6.59
CA TYR A 1 -1.82 -5.70 -7.01
C TYR A 1 -1.52 -4.26 -6.66
N ASP A 2 -0.36 -4.10 -6.13
CA ASP A 2 0.26 -2.79 -6.02
C ASP A 2 1.68 -2.86 -6.55
N ARG A 3 2.21 -1.72 -6.97
CA ARG A 3 3.63 -1.64 -7.20
C ARG A 3 4.37 -2.07 -5.94
N LEU A 4 5.47 -2.73 -6.12
CA LEU A 4 6.23 -3.26 -5.00
C LEU A 4 7.13 -2.21 -4.35
N ILE A 5 7.66 -1.26 -5.12
CA ILE A 5 8.55 -0.17 -4.61
C ILE A 5 8.16 1.16 -5.25
N LEU A 6 8.49 1.37 -6.53
CA LEU A 6 8.16 2.55 -7.33
C LEU A 6 7.53 2.13 -8.64
N ASP A 7 6.76 3.02 -9.24
CA ASP A 7 6.17 2.83 -10.55
C ASP A 7 6.37 4.09 -11.41
N GLN A 8 6.26 3.94 -12.71
CA GLN A 8 6.24 5.06 -13.65
C GLN A 8 4.86 5.70 -13.75
N ARG A 9 3.80 4.96 -13.39
CA ARG A 9 2.43 5.47 -13.36
C ARG A 9 2.03 5.84 -11.94
N MET A 10 1.85 7.14 -11.70
CA MET A 10 1.31 7.67 -10.44
C MET A 10 -0.21 7.60 -10.49
N ARG A 11 -0.83 7.00 -9.46
CA ARG A 11 -2.27 6.72 -9.45
C ARG A 11 -3.05 7.54 -8.43
N PHE A 12 -2.37 8.12 -7.46
CA PHE A 12 -3.01 8.94 -6.43
C PHE A 12 -2.04 10.00 -5.87
N VAL A 13 -2.56 10.99 -5.18
CA VAL A 13 -1.76 12.00 -4.47
C VAL A 13 -1.05 11.36 -3.28
N GLY A 14 0.27 11.49 -3.23
CA GLY A 14 1.12 10.80 -2.24
C GLY A 14 1.79 9.53 -2.78
N ASP A 15 1.53 9.17 -4.03
CA ASP A 15 2.21 8.05 -4.69
C ASP A 15 3.71 8.34 -4.86
N ALA A 16 4.58 7.41 -4.43
CA ALA A 16 6.02 7.66 -4.40
C ALA A 16 6.64 7.58 -5.80
N ALA A 17 7.22 8.68 -6.26
CA ALA A 17 7.87 8.79 -7.56
C ALA A 17 9.39 8.54 -7.49
N ALA A 18 10.04 8.86 -6.36
CA ALA A 18 11.47 8.70 -6.18
C ALA A 18 11.84 8.47 -4.70
N ILE A 19 13.00 7.87 -4.46
CA ILE A 19 13.58 7.69 -3.13
C ILE A 19 14.88 8.47 -3.08
N VAL A 20 14.99 9.40 -2.12
CA VAL A 20 16.21 10.13 -1.83
C VAL A 20 16.75 9.67 -0.48
N ALA A 21 17.98 9.16 -0.47
CA ALA A 21 18.66 8.75 0.75
C ALA A 21 19.94 9.56 0.97
N GLY A 22 20.25 9.86 2.21
CA GLY A 22 21.46 10.62 2.59
C GLY A 22 21.85 10.38 4.03
N THR A 23 23.01 10.91 4.42
CA THR A 23 23.58 10.72 5.75
C THR A 23 23.00 11.64 6.81
N SER A 24 22.27 12.67 6.41
CA SER A 24 21.56 13.57 7.31
C SER A 24 20.21 14.00 6.74
N GLU A 25 19.28 14.29 7.61
CA GLU A 25 17.94 14.77 7.22
C GLU A 25 18.00 16.09 6.44
N GLU A 26 18.92 17.00 6.82
CA GLU A 26 19.12 18.26 6.12
C GLU A 26 19.59 18.04 4.67
N ALA A 27 20.56 17.15 4.46
CA ALA A 27 21.05 16.81 3.13
C ALA A 27 19.94 16.20 2.27
N VAL A 28 19.14 15.30 2.83
CA VAL A 28 18.00 14.69 2.14
C VAL A 28 16.98 15.76 1.76
N LYS A 29 16.58 16.64 2.68
CA LYS A 29 15.63 17.74 2.40
C LYS A 29 16.14 18.69 1.31
N LYS A 30 17.43 19.00 1.30
CA LYS A 30 18.03 19.79 0.22
C LYS A 30 18.00 19.06 -1.12
N ALA A 31 18.37 17.78 -1.14
CA ALA A 31 18.38 16.97 -2.35
C ALA A 31 16.98 16.76 -2.93
N MET A 32 15.98 16.53 -2.10
CA MET A 32 14.58 16.39 -2.55
C MET A 32 14.08 17.62 -3.32
N LYS A 33 14.49 18.84 -2.93
CA LYS A 33 14.13 20.07 -3.65
C LYS A 33 14.77 20.19 -5.04
N LEU A 34 15.80 19.41 -5.32
CA LEU A 34 16.47 19.38 -6.61
C LEU A 34 15.90 18.33 -7.55
N VAL A 35 15.06 17.41 -7.06
CA VAL A 35 14.39 16.41 -7.88
C VAL A 35 13.37 17.12 -8.77
N LYS A 36 13.54 16.96 -10.07
CA LYS A 36 12.59 17.47 -11.07
C LYS A 36 11.89 16.29 -11.72
N ILE A 37 10.57 16.31 -11.72
CA ILE A 37 9.75 15.25 -12.32
C ILE A 37 8.91 15.89 -13.41
N GLN A 38 8.94 15.28 -14.59
CA GLN A 38 8.07 15.66 -15.71
C GLN A 38 6.97 14.63 -15.80
N TYR A 39 5.72 15.08 -15.80
CA TYR A 39 4.54 14.22 -15.86
C TYR A 39 3.84 14.36 -17.21
N GLU A 40 3.40 13.24 -17.75
CA GLU A 40 2.29 13.18 -18.68
C GLU A 40 1.00 13.01 -17.87
N VAL A 41 0.08 13.96 -17.97
CA VAL A 41 -1.18 13.93 -17.22
C VAL A 41 -2.16 13.04 -17.96
N LEU A 42 -2.59 11.98 -17.31
CA LEU A 42 -3.58 11.03 -17.85
C LEU A 42 -4.98 11.40 -17.39
N GLU A 43 -5.99 10.95 -18.15
CA GLU A 43 -7.39 11.11 -17.76
C GLU A 43 -7.67 10.34 -16.47
N PRO A 44 -8.17 11.01 -15.39
CA PRO A 44 -8.36 10.38 -14.11
C PRO A 44 -9.70 9.65 -14.00
N VAL A 45 -9.73 8.55 -13.22
CA VAL A 45 -10.97 7.88 -12.79
C VAL A 45 -11.14 8.16 -11.30
N LEU A 46 -11.99 9.14 -10.96
CA LEU A 46 -12.11 9.67 -9.60
C LEU A 46 -13.36 9.17 -8.85
N ASP A 47 -14.41 8.76 -9.56
CA ASP A 47 -15.63 8.26 -8.94
C ASP A 47 -15.66 6.72 -8.99
N PHE A 48 -15.53 6.09 -7.83
CA PHE A 48 -15.55 4.63 -7.73
C PHE A 48 -16.88 4.01 -8.19
N ARG A 49 -17.99 4.76 -8.16
CA ARG A 49 -19.32 4.28 -8.59
C ARG A 49 -19.40 4.08 -10.11
N THR A 50 -18.59 4.82 -10.85
CA THR A 50 -18.49 4.77 -12.32
C THR A 50 -17.16 4.18 -12.81
N ALA A 51 -16.31 3.73 -11.90
CA ALA A 51 -15.01 3.17 -12.22
C ALA A 51 -15.09 1.77 -12.81
N LYS A 52 -16.02 0.94 -12.32
CA LYS A 52 -16.25 -0.41 -12.83
C LYS A 52 -16.66 -0.35 -14.30
N ASP A 53 -16.00 -1.17 -15.13
CA ASP A 53 -16.23 -1.28 -16.56
C ASP A 53 -16.01 0.06 -17.34
N ASN A 54 -15.30 1.02 -16.74
CA ASN A 54 -14.90 2.26 -17.41
C ASN A 54 -13.85 1.95 -18.49
N PRO A 55 -13.91 2.59 -19.67
CA PRO A 55 -12.94 2.38 -20.73
C PRO A 55 -11.52 2.83 -20.35
N ILE A 56 -11.40 3.78 -19.40
CA ILE A 56 -10.12 4.23 -18.87
C ILE A 56 -9.71 3.31 -17.71
N LEU A 57 -8.61 2.61 -17.88
CA LEU A 57 -8.13 1.64 -16.90
C LEU A 57 -7.10 2.26 -15.94
N VAL A 58 -7.34 2.11 -14.63
CA VAL A 58 -6.40 2.52 -13.59
C VAL A 58 -5.14 1.64 -13.61
N HIS A 59 -5.30 0.35 -13.88
CA HIS A 59 -4.23 -0.63 -14.04
C HIS A 59 -4.34 -1.32 -15.41
N PRO A 60 -3.82 -0.70 -16.49
CA PRO A 60 -3.95 -1.25 -17.84
C PRO A 60 -2.96 -2.41 -18.12
N GLU A 61 -2.01 -2.68 -17.24
CA GLU A 61 -0.91 -3.61 -17.42
C GLU A 61 -1.42 -5.07 -17.62
N ASP A 62 -0.94 -5.75 -18.66
CA ASP A 62 -1.35 -7.14 -18.96
C ASP A 62 -0.75 -8.15 -17.96
N ASN A 63 0.38 -7.82 -17.36
CA ASN A 63 1.03 -8.61 -16.33
C ASN A 63 0.55 -8.31 -14.90
N TRP A 64 -0.48 -7.49 -14.76
CA TRP A 64 -1.06 -7.18 -13.46
C TRP A 64 -1.52 -8.45 -12.72
N ARG A 65 -1.28 -8.49 -11.41
CA ARG A 65 -1.70 -9.60 -10.55
C ARG A 65 -2.13 -9.06 -9.18
N SER A 66 -3.26 -9.54 -8.70
CA SER A 66 -3.62 -9.35 -7.30
C SER A 66 -2.70 -10.15 -6.39
N LEU A 67 -2.32 -9.59 -5.24
CA LEU A 67 -1.51 -10.29 -4.22
C LEU A 67 -2.28 -11.38 -3.48
N CYS A 68 -3.61 -11.39 -3.56
CA CYS A 68 -4.48 -12.41 -2.97
C CYS A 68 -5.70 -12.64 -3.88
N PRO A 69 -6.33 -13.82 -3.79
CA PRO A 69 -7.50 -14.18 -4.60
C PRO A 69 -8.76 -13.48 -4.05
N VAL A 70 -8.99 -12.24 -4.42
CA VAL A 70 -10.13 -11.42 -3.99
C VAL A 70 -11.13 -11.12 -5.12
N GLY A 71 -11.05 -11.83 -6.24
CA GLY A 71 -11.91 -11.58 -7.39
C GLY A 71 -11.63 -10.25 -8.09
N ALA A 72 -10.39 -9.76 -8.01
CA ALA A 72 -9.98 -8.53 -8.67
C ALA A 72 -9.80 -8.73 -10.18
N ASP A 73 -10.20 -7.71 -10.96
CA ASP A 73 -10.05 -7.67 -12.43
C ASP A 73 -9.64 -6.26 -12.85
N ASN A 74 -8.37 -6.10 -13.24
CA ASN A 74 -7.85 -4.79 -13.65
C ASN A 74 -8.43 -4.29 -14.98
N LYS A 75 -8.86 -5.19 -15.85
CA LYS A 75 -9.48 -4.80 -17.13
C LYS A 75 -10.91 -4.29 -16.97
N ARG A 76 -11.45 -4.42 -15.77
CA ARG A 76 -12.77 -3.90 -15.38
C ARG A 76 -12.69 -2.82 -14.30
N ASN A 77 -11.50 -2.37 -13.91
CA ASN A 77 -11.27 -1.52 -12.75
C ASN A 77 -11.87 -2.09 -11.45
N LEU A 78 -11.93 -3.40 -11.33
CA LEU A 78 -12.52 -4.10 -10.19
C LEU A 78 -11.42 -4.50 -9.20
N CYS A 79 -11.40 -3.91 -8.01
CA CYS A 79 -10.39 -4.18 -7.00
C CYS A 79 -10.65 -5.45 -6.19
N ALA A 80 -11.92 -5.83 -6.03
CA ALA A 80 -12.32 -7.07 -5.37
C ALA A 80 -13.77 -7.40 -5.73
N HIS A 81 -14.10 -8.69 -5.75
CA HIS A 81 -15.45 -9.18 -5.89
C HIS A 81 -15.57 -10.52 -5.17
N ASP A 82 -16.53 -10.61 -4.28
CA ASP A 82 -16.85 -11.84 -3.55
C ASP A 82 -18.37 -11.92 -3.36
N VAL A 83 -18.92 -13.11 -3.50
CA VAL A 83 -20.35 -13.37 -3.29
C VAL A 83 -20.48 -14.58 -2.38
N SER A 84 -21.26 -14.44 -1.32
CA SER A 84 -21.64 -15.54 -0.44
C SER A 84 -23.13 -15.54 -0.27
N GLU A 85 -23.76 -16.62 -0.71
CA GLU A 85 -25.22 -16.81 -0.65
C GLU A 85 -25.50 -18.15 0.02
N ASP A 86 -26.57 -18.20 0.81
CA ASP A 86 -27.10 -19.42 1.41
C ASP A 86 -28.60 -19.52 1.13
N GLY A 87 -28.98 -20.54 0.36
CA GLY A 87 -30.35 -20.74 -0.10
C GLY A 87 -30.75 -19.77 -1.22
N ASP A 88 -32.07 -19.70 -1.48
CA ASP A 88 -32.66 -18.81 -2.47
C ASP A 88 -33.10 -17.49 -1.81
N VAL A 89 -32.21 -16.51 -1.85
CA VAL A 89 -32.36 -15.18 -1.19
C VAL A 89 -33.58 -14.45 -1.80
N GLU A 90 -33.75 -14.48 -3.12
CA GLU A 90 -34.85 -13.78 -3.81
C GLU A 90 -36.19 -14.37 -3.44
N ALA A 91 -36.31 -15.70 -3.36
CA ALA A 91 -37.53 -16.37 -2.93
C ALA A 91 -37.88 -16.09 -1.47
N VAL A 92 -36.88 -15.84 -0.61
CA VAL A 92 -37.11 -15.43 0.78
C VAL A 92 -37.58 -13.98 0.85
N LEU A 93 -36.92 -13.06 0.14
CA LEU A 93 -37.29 -11.64 0.09
C LEU A 93 -38.70 -11.43 -0.45
N ALA A 94 -39.10 -12.20 -1.48
CA ALA A 94 -40.45 -12.13 -2.06
C ALA A 94 -41.59 -12.53 -1.07
N LYS A 95 -41.24 -13.23 0.02
CA LYS A 95 -42.20 -13.65 1.08
C LYS A 95 -42.19 -12.76 2.30
N CYS A 96 -41.28 -11.75 2.37
CA CYS A 96 -41.25 -10.84 3.49
C CYS A 96 -42.36 -9.79 3.41
N ASP A 97 -43.00 -9.50 4.53
CA ASP A 97 -44.00 -8.45 4.62
C ASP A 97 -43.43 -7.05 4.33
N HIS A 98 -42.18 -6.86 4.67
CA HIS A 98 -41.44 -5.61 4.46
C HIS A 98 -40.03 -5.88 4.02
N VAL A 99 -39.60 -5.24 2.90
CA VAL A 99 -38.24 -5.22 2.40
C VAL A 99 -37.76 -3.77 2.39
N ILE A 100 -36.63 -3.49 3.05
CA ILE A 100 -36.02 -2.15 3.11
C ILE A 100 -34.69 -2.20 2.36
N ASP A 101 -34.61 -1.46 1.27
CA ASP A 101 -33.38 -1.18 0.53
C ASP A 101 -33.05 0.31 0.67
N ARG A 102 -31.85 0.63 1.16
CA ARG A 102 -31.41 2.00 1.44
C ARG A 102 -29.94 2.18 1.12
N VAL A 103 -29.59 3.34 0.59
CA VAL A 103 -28.22 3.78 0.38
C VAL A 103 -27.84 4.81 1.42
N TYR A 104 -26.75 4.58 2.12
CA TYR A 104 -26.21 5.48 3.13
C TYR A 104 -24.85 6.03 2.70
N HIS A 105 -24.60 7.31 2.96
CA HIS A 105 -23.36 7.98 2.65
C HIS A 105 -22.65 8.43 3.93
N THR A 106 -21.38 8.03 4.05
CA THR A 106 -20.48 8.55 5.09
C THR A 106 -19.31 9.27 4.43
N LYS A 107 -18.73 10.25 5.11
CA LYS A 107 -17.50 10.88 4.65
C LYS A 107 -16.32 9.95 4.87
N ALA A 108 -15.36 9.96 3.94
CA ALA A 108 -14.07 9.33 4.15
C ALA A 108 -13.31 10.08 5.24
N ASN A 109 -12.73 9.34 6.17
CA ASN A 109 -11.90 9.87 7.25
C ASN A 109 -10.53 9.21 7.23
N GLN A 110 -9.49 10.00 7.47
CA GLN A 110 -8.15 9.50 7.74
C GLN A 110 -8.09 8.96 9.18
N GLN A 111 -7.38 7.87 9.41
CA GLN A 111 -7.27 7.20 10.73
C GLN A 111 -6.60 8.07 11.80
N ALA A 112 -5.78 9.01 11.40
CA ALA A 112 -5.11 10.00 12.25
C ALA A 112 -4.45 9.40 13.51
N MET A 113 -3.85 8.20 13.37
CA MET A 113 -3.09 7.59 14.46
C MET A 113 -1.98 8.53 14.94
N MET A 114 -1.78 8.63 16.27
CA MET A 114 -0.80 9.56 16.85
C MET A 114 0.62 9.28 16.34
N GLU A 115 1.00 8.02 16.23
CA GLU A 115 2.25 7.61 15.61
C GLU A 115 2.09 7.51 14.10
N THR A 116 2.79 8.38 13.37
CA THR A 116 2.89 8.34 11.91
C THR A 116 3.59 7.09 11.41
N PHE A 117 3.56 6.80 10.11
CA PHE A 117 4.31 5.69 9.52
C PHE A 117 5.81 5.89 9.74
N ARG A 118 6.48 4.83 10.19
CA ARG A 118 7.92 4.85 10.41
C ARG A 118 8.54 3.47 10.33
N THR A 119 9.75 3.42 9.83
CA THR A 119 10.49 2.17 9.66
C THR A 119 11.99 2.44 9.79
N TYR A 120 12.68 1.52 10.44
CA TYR A 120 14.13 1.44 10.52
C TYR A 120 14.61 0.08 10.03
N THR A 121 15.68 0.06 9.25
CA THR A 121 16.21 -1.16 8.63
C THR A 121 17.70 -1.28 8.77
N TYR A 122 18.21 -2.52 8.91
CA TYR A 122 19.63 -2.83 8.99
C TYR A 122 19.89 -4.29 8.60
N LEU A 123 21.12 -4.61 8.22
CA LEU A 123 21.56 -5.99 8.05
C LEU A 123 22.16 -6.49 9.37
N ASP A 124 21.81 -7.71 9.78
CA ASP A 124 22.48 -8.37 10.91
C ASP A 124 23.80 -9.02 10.48
N ALA A 125 24.51 -9.60 11.45
CA ALA A 125 25.80 -10.26 11.22
C ALA A 125 25.72 -11.45 10.23
N TYR A 126 24.52 -11.98 9.99
CA TYR A 126 24.28 -13.06 9.03
C TYR A 126 23.79 -12.56 7.67
N GLY A 127 23.83 -11.25 7.44
CA GLY A 127 23.36 -10.61 6.21
C GLY A 127 21.85 -10.70 6.01
N ARG A 128 21.08 -10.85 7.11
CA ARG A 128 19.62 -10.84 7.06
C ARG A 128 19.10 -9.42 7.26
N LEU A 129 18.18 -9.02 6.42
CA LEU A 129 17.50 -7.73 6.51
C LEU A 129 16.53 -7.72 7.69
N ASN A 130 16.83 -6.90 8.68
CA ASN A 130 15.93 -6.63 9.80
C ASN A 130 15.17 -5.33 9.54
N VAL A 131 13.85 -5.39 9.69
CA VAL A 131 12.92 -4.29 9.44
C VAL A 131 12.11 -4.06 10.72
N VAL A 132 12.44 -3.00 11.42
CA VAL A 132 11.71 -2.55 12.62
C VAL A 132 10.66 -1.56 12.15
N ALA A 133 9.39 -1.95 12.19
CA ALA A 133 8.31 -1.17 11.59
C ALA A 133 7.10 -1.03 12.50
N SER A 134 6.47 0.13 12.45
CA SER A 134 5.17 0.38 13.04
C SER A 134 4.09 -0.24 12.13
N THR A 135 3.86 -1.54 12.27
CA THR A 135 2.94 -2.32 11.43
C THR A 135 1.97 -3.15 12.28
N GLN A 136 0.76 -3.38 11.79
CA GLN A 136 -0.20 -4.32 12.38
C GLN A 136 0.03 -5.77 11.90
N VAL A 137 0.76 -5.95 10.78
CA VAL A 137 0.83 -7.22 10.03
C VAL A 137 2.27 -7.64 9.70
N PRO A 138 3.12 -7.97 10.68
CA PRO A 138 4.54 -8.22 10.45
C PRO A 138 4.82 -9.37 9.48
N PHE A 139 3.99 -10.41 9.45
CA PHE A 139 4.16 -11.55 8.54
C PHE A 139 3.77 -11.19 7.10
N HIS A 140 2.75 -10.36 6.93
CA HIS A 140 2.37 -9.82 5.64
C HIS A 140 3.45 -8.89 5.09
N ALA A 141 3.95 -7.96 5.92
CA ALA A 141 5.06 -7.08 5.58
C ALA A 141 6.31 -7.88 5.16
N ARG A 142 6.67 -8.94 5.90
CA ARG A 142 7.78 -9.84 5.53
C ARG A 142 7.59 -10.44 4.13
N ARG A 143 6.38 -10.89 3.82
CA ARG A 143 6.08 -11.50 2.51
C ARG A 143 6.22 -10.49 1.38
N ILE A 144 5.67 -9.29 1.55
CA ILE A 144 5.75 -8.22 0.55
C ILE A 144 7.19 -7.75 0.36
N LEU A 145 7.94 -7.51 1.43
CA LEU A 145 9.34 -7.10 1.38
C LEU A 145 10.21 -8.12 0.65
N ALA A 146 10.04 -9.41 0.95
CA ALA A 146 10.78 -10.47 0.27
C ALA A 146 10.48 -10.48 -1.24
N HIS A 147 9.21 -10.31 -1.62
CA HIS A 147 8.80 -10.23 -3.01
C HIS A 147 9.32 -8.94 -3.69
N ALA A 148 9.18 -7.79 -3.03
CA ALA A 148 9.62 -6.49 -3.57
C ALA A 148 11.13 -6.42 -3.82
N LEU A 149 11.92 -7.08 -3.00
CA LEU A 149 13.38 -7.11 -3.10
C LEU A 149 13.91 -8.32 -3.90
N ASP A 150 13.01 -9.21 -4.31
CA ASP A 150 13.34 -10.48 -4.98
C ASP A 150 14.35 -11.32 -4.18
N ILE A 151 14.06 -11.52 -2.88
CA ILE A 151 14.90 -12.29 -1.97
C ILE A 151 14.07 -13.32 -1.19
N PRO A 152 14.69 -14.43 -0.73
CA PRO A 152 14.00 -15.41 0.08
C PRO A 152 13.45 -14.80 1.39
N LYS A 153 12.24 -15.23 1.80
CA LYS A 153 11.63 -14.81 3.07
C LYS A 153 12.54 -15.06 4.29
N SER A 154 13.42 -16.07 4.24
CA SER A 154 14.41 -16.37 5.28
C SER A 154 15.44 -15.24 5.47
N LYS A 155 15.66 -14.42 4.45
CA LYS A 155 16.55 -13.26 4.50
C LYS A 155 15.89 -12.00 5.08
N VAL A 156 14.58 -12.03 5.38
CA VAL A 156 13.85 -10.90 5.94
C VAL A 156 13.31 -11.24 7.33
N ARG A 157 13.57 -10.37 8.29
CA ARG A 157 12.98 -10.40 9.63
C ARG A 157 12.26 -9.09 9.89
N VAL A 158 10.95 -9.13 10.12
CA VAL A 158 10.17 -7.97 10.52
C VAL A 158 9.98 -8.00 12.04
N ILE A 159 10.32 -6.89 12.68
CA ILE A 159 10.21 -6.69 14.12
C ILE A 159 9.14 -5.63 14.33
N LYS A 160 8.06 -6.03 15.02
CA LYS A 160 6.96 -5.15 15.39
C LYS A 160 7.15 -4.72 16.85
N PRO A 161 7.60 -3.48 17.12
CA PRO A 161 7.55 -2.91 18.48
C PRO A 161 6.12 -2.59 18.88
N ARG A 162 5.92 -1.96 20.04
CA ARG A 162 4.64 -1.32 20.37
C ARG A 162 4.36 -0.21 19.36
N ILE A 163 3.12 -0.10 18.90
CA ILE A 163 2.70 0.89 17.92
C ILE A 163 1.73 1.88 18.54
N GLY A 164 1.82 3.13 18.12
CA GLY A 164 1.01 4.26 18.59
C GLY A 164 -0.28 4.44 17.79
N GLY A 165 -1.05 3.36 17.64
CA GLY A 165 -2.28 3.33 16.86
C GLY A 165 -2.07 2.81 15.43
N GLY A 166 -3.14 2.31 14.83
CA GLY A 166 -3.14 1.79 13.47
C GLY A 166 -4.50 1.93 12.79
N PHE A 167 -5.58 1.51 13.46
CA PHE A 167 -6.97 1.65 13.00
C PHE A 167 -7.18 1.17 11.54
N GLY A 168 -6.43 0.13 11.14
CA GLY A 168 -6.44 -0.40 9.77
C GLY A 168 -5.41 0.22 8.82
N ALA A 169 -4.91 1.44 9.06
CA ALA A 169 -3.94 2.09 8.17
C ALA A 169 -2.59 1.33 8.07
N LYS A 170 -2.21 0.59 9.10
CA LYS A 170 -0.96 -0.17 9.16
C LYS A 170 -1.14 -1.67 8.88
N GLN A 171 -2.20 -2.04 8.15
CA GLN A 171 -2.48 -3.43 7.73
C GLN A 171 -1.91 -3.78 6.35
N THR A 172 -1.16 -2.89 5.74
CA THR A 172 -0.38 -3.13 4.53
C THR A 172 1.04 -2.58 4.71
N VAL A 173 1.87 -2.73 3.68
CA VAL A 173 3.19 -2.10 3.61
C VAL A 173 3.03 -0.68 3.05
N VAL A 174 3.47 0.31 3.78
CA VAL A 174 3.41 1.73 3.38
C VAL A 174 4.83 2.31 3.27
N ALA A 175 5.56 2.39 4.38
CA ALA A 175 6.89 3.02 4.43
C ALA A 175 8.04 1.99 4.45
N GLU A 176 7.77 0.72 4.64
CA GLU A 176 8.77 -0.32 4.93
C GLU A 176 9.70 -0.60 3.75
N VAL A 177 9.18 -0.56 2.54
CA VAL A 177 9.91 -0.95 1.33
C VAL A 177 11.06 0.01 1.00
N TYR A 178 10.90 1.30 1.28
CA TYR A 178 11.87 2.33 0.89
C TYR A 178 13.20 2.20 1.65
N PRO A 179 13.23 2.24 3.00
CA PRO A 179 14.47 2.03 3.72
C PRO A 179 14.99 0.59 3.59
N ALA A 180 14.13 -0.40 3.39
CA ALA A 180 14.54 -1.77 3.13
C ALA A 180 15.35 -1.89 1.83
N LEU A 181 14.91 -1.24 0.76
CA LEU A 181 15.65 -1.17 -0.50
C LEU A 181 17.00 -0.48 -0.32
N VAL A 182 17.04 0.67 0.37
CA VAL A 182 18.27 1.41 0.62
C VAL A 182 19.26 0.54 1.40
N THR A 183 18.82 -0.09 2.49
CA THR A 183 19.68 -0.96 3.29
C THR A 183 20.14 -2.17 2.50
N TRP A 184 19.28 -2.82 1.73
CA TRP A 184 19.64 -3.99 0.94
C TRP A 184 20.66 -3.67 -0.15
N LYS A 185 20.53 -2.50 -0.80
CA LYS A 185 21.45 -2.06 -1.87
C LYS A 185 22.79 -1.51 -1.36
N THR A 186 22.79 -0.85 -0.20
CA THR A 186 23.98 -0.14 0.29
C THR A 186 24.73 -0.86 1.42
N GLY A 187 24.09 -1.84 2.06
CA GLY A 187 24.59 -2.48 3.29
C GLY A 187 24.51 -1.58 4.53
N LYS A 188 24.02 -0.35 4.40
CA LYS A 188 23.95 0.64 5.51
C LYS A 188 22.56 0.67 6.13
N PRO A 189 22.47 0.93 7.45
CA PRO A 189 21.18 1.15 8.08
C PRO A 189 20.44 2.35 7.46
N ALA A 190 19.13 2.25 7.36
CA ALA A 190 18.29 3.32 6.85
C ALA A 190 17.00 3.46 7.69
N LYS A 191 16.48 4.67 7.78
CA LYS A 191 15.18 4.95 8.41
C LYS A 191 14.36 5.93 7.59
N ILE A 192 13.06 5.81 7.73
CA ILE A 192 12.09 6.79 7.25
C ILE A 192 11.09 7.08 8.36
N ILE A 193 10.68 8.33 8.50
CA ILE A 193 9.64 8.77 9.44
C ILE A 193 8.79 9.77 8.66
N TYR A 194 7.52 9.44 8.45
CA TYR A 194 6.57 10.33 7.80
C TYR A 194 6.16 11.46 8.74
N THR A 195 6.05 12.66 8.19
CA THR A 195 5.35 13.75 8.84
C THR A 195 3.85 13.44 8.96
N ARG A 196 3.11 14.31 9.63
CA ARG A 196 1.65 14.15 9.70
C ARG A 196 0.99 14.35 8.33
N GLU A 197 1.52 15.26 7.51
CA GLU A 197 1.03 15.51 6.15
C GLU A 197 1.30 14.35 5.19
N GLU A 198 2.40 13.62 5.40
CA GLU A 198 2.79 12.46 4.58
C GLU A 198 2.09 11.17 5.02
N SER A 199 1.43 11.16 6.17
CA SER A 199 0.93 9.93 6.82
C SER A 199 -0.59 9.66 6.51
#